data_5627dd526654caaf5c816fb453b37af2
#
_entry.id   5627dd526654caaf5c816fb453b37af2
#
_cell.length_a   1.000
_cell.length_b   1.000
_cell.length_c   1.000
_cell.angle_alpha   90.00
_cell.angle_beta   90.00
_cell.angle_gamma   90.00
#
_symmetry.space_group_name_H-M   'P 1'
#
loop_
_entity.id
_entity.type
_entity.pdbx_description
1 polymer ?
#
loop_
_entity_poly.entity_id
_entity_poly.type
_entity_poly.pdbx_seq_one_letter_code
_entity_poly.pdbx_strand_id
1 'polypeptide(L)'
;PASDTAIRKMIKETDGDSFETMRSLEQNLSFQAAEAQFAKRKVPYDATKMQTLGMVSSDGIYSNVALLLSEQCPNTIKAATFAGVDQSVFQDRREFTGSLFQQMEDLYAYLDLHNQTKATFEGLYRTDTRDYPEDALRETLMNSLVHRDYSFSASTLVSIYEDRIEFVSVGGLPTGITLDDIMLGLSVCRNPKLAAIFYRLQLIEAYGTGMPKIMKAYAGTGLE
;
A
#
# COMPACT_ATOMS: atom_id res chain seq x y z
N PRO A 1 -11.02 35.37 0.42
CA PRO A 1 -11.03 34.50 1.60
C PRO A 1 -10.67 33.08 1.19
N ALA A 2 -9.79 32.42 1.97
CA ALA A 2 -9.47 31.03 1.73
C ALA A 2 -10.74 30.17 1.92
N SER A 3 -10.91 29.12 1.11
CA SER A 3 -12.02 28.18 1.30
C SER A 3 -11.83 27.39 2.60
N ASP A 4 -12.91 26.88 3.19
CA ASP A 4 -12.83 26.03 4.39
C ASP A 4 -11.89 24.83 4.19
N THR A 5 -11.84 24.29 2.98
CA THR A 5 -10.91 23.22 2.60
C THR A 5 -9.45 23.69 2.64
N ALA A 6 -9.16 24.91 2.16
CA ALA A 6 -7.83 25.47 2.20
C ALA A 6 -7.40 25.78 3.66
N ILE A 7 -8.32 26.28 4.48
CA ILE A 7 -8.06 26.52 5.91
C ILE A 7 -7.76 25.22 6.64
N ARG A 8 -8.57 24.18 6.45
CA ARG A 8 -8.33 22.86 7.04
C ARG A 8 -6.99 22.25 6.59
N LYS A 9 -6.63 22.43 5.31
CA LYS A 9 -5.35 21.99 4.78
C LYS A 9 -4.18 22.72 5.45
N MET A 10 -4.28 24.06 5.59
CA MET A 10 -3.28 24.87 6.28
C MET A 10 -3.11 24.46 7.75
N ILE A 11 -4.21 24.25 8.48
CA ILE A 11 -4.17 23.78 9.88
C ILE A 11 -3.43 22.43 9.95
N LYS A 12 -3.81 21.46 9.11
CA LYS A 12 -3.18 20.15 9.04
C LYS A 12 -1.68 20.22 8.72
N GLU A 13 -1.28 21.13 7.84
CA GLU A 13 0.13 21.34 7.46
C GLU A 13 0.93 22.07 8.54
N THR A 14 0.29 22.91 9.36
CA THR A 14 0.94 23.73 10.40
C THR A 14 1.08 22.98 11.72
N ASP A 15 0.07 22.20 12.10
CA ASP A 15 0.05 21.47 13.39
C ASP A 15 0.85 20.15 13.33
N GLY A 16 1.29 19.73 12.13
CA GLY A 16 2.07 18.48 11.95
C GLY A 16 1.26 17.21 12.22
N ASP A 17 -0.03 17.34 12.47
CA ASP A 17 -0.92 16.22 12.76
C ASP A 17 -1.19 15.40 11.49
N SER A 18 -0.55 14.24 11.40
CA SER A 18 -0.89 13.25 10.37
C SER A 18 -2.10 12.43 10.84
N PHE A 19 -2.94 12.00 9.90
CA PHE A 19 -4.09 11.14 10.20
C PHE A 19 -3.70 9.95 11.11
N GLU A 20 -2.57 9.33 10.84
CA GLU A 20 -2.12 8.12 11.53
C GLU A 20 -1.78 8.32 13.00
N THR A 21 -1.37 9.54 13.40
CA THR A 21 -1.00 9.87 14.80
C THR A 21 -2.18 10.32 15.64
N MET A 22 -3.29 10.70 15.02
CA MET A 22 -4.49 11.12 15.72
C MET A 22 -5.10 9.95 16.49
N ARG A 23 -5.79 10.27 17.60
CA ARG A 23 -6.59 9.31 18.36
C ARG A 23 -7.61 8.63 17.46
N SER A 24 -7.67 7.31 17.48
CA SER A 24 -8.75 6.55 16.83
C SER A 24 -10.09 6.80 17.54
N LEU A 25 -11.15 6.92 16.75
CA LEU A 25 -12.52 6.93 17.30
C LEU A 25 -12.93 5.55 17.80
N GLU A 26 -12.46 4.50 17.14
CA GLU A 26 -12.65 3.12 17.58
C GLU A 26 -11.51 2.72 18.54
N GLN A 27 -11.87 2.27 19.73
CA GLN A 27 -10.93 1.87 20.77
C GLN A 27 -11.02 0.37 21.12
N ASN A 28 -12.03 -0.34 20.58
CA ASN A 28 -12.15 -1.77 20.74
C ASN A 28 -11.50 -2.50 19.55
N LEU A 29 -10.16 -2.55 19.55
CA LEU A 29 -9.35 -3.07 18.44
C LEU A 29 -8.80 -4.45 18.75
N SER A 30 -8.74 -5.30 17.74
CA SER A 30 -8.06 -6.60 17.74
C SER A 30 -6.94 -6.60 16.68
N PHE A 31 -5.90 -7.43 16.89
CA PHE A 31 -4.65 -7.34 16.12
C PHE A 31 -4.12 -8.70 15.67
N GLN A 32 -4.98 -9.66 15.35
CA GLN A 32 -4.58 -11.03 14.98
C GLN A 32 -3.66 -11.04 13.74
N ALA A 33 -4.01 -10.27 12.71
CA ALA A 33 -3.18 -10.16 11.51
C ALA A 33 -1.82 -9.48 11.81
N ALA A 34 -1.81 -8.45 12.66
CA ALA A 34 -0.56 -7.80 13.08
C ALA A 34 0.32 -8.77 13.88
N GLU A 35 -0.23 -9.46 14.87
CA GLU A 35 0.49 -10.48 15.65
C GLU A 35 1.12 -11.54 14.75
N ALA A 36 0.37 -12.05 13.78
CA ALA A 36 0.85 -13.04 12.82
C ALA A 36 2.02 -12.49 11.97
N GLN A 37 1.92 -11.24 11.49
CA GLN A 37 2.99 -10.61 10.70
C GLN A 37 4.27 -10.39 11.52
N PHE A 38 4.14 -9.88 12.74
CA PHE A 38 5.29 -9.68 13.63
C PHE A 38 5.96 -11.02 13.98
N ALA A 39 5.16 -12.06 14.26
CA ALA A 39 5.67 -13.41 14.54
C ALA A 39 6.38 -14.00 13.31
N LYS A 40 5.80 -13.89 12.11
CA LYS A 40 6.39 -14.34 10.82
C LYS A 40 7.76 -13.71 10.58
N ARG A 41 7.94 -12.45 10.98
CA ARG A 41 9.18 -11.69 10.84
C ARG A 41 10.10 -11.78 12.06
N LYS A 42 9.72 -12.53 13.10
CA LYS A 42 10.47 -12.68 14.36
C LYS A 42 10.75 -11.34 15.05
N VAL A 43 9.82 -10.40 14.93
CA VAL A 43 9.86 -9.10 15.58
C VAL A 43 8.94 -9.17 16.80
N PRO A 44 9.41 -8.79 18.02
CA PRO A 44 8.56 -8.77 19.20
C PRO A 44 7.34 -7.86 19.01
N TYR A 45 6.17 -8.33 19.47
CA TYR A 45 4.92 -7.57 19.46
C TYR A 45 4.31 -7.62 20.86
N ASP A 46 4.56 -6.59 21.64
CA ASP A 46 4.09 -6.40 23.01
C ASP A 46 3.63 -4.96 23.24
N ALA A 47 3.07 -4.68 24.41
CA ALA A 47 2.55 -3.35 24.73
C ALA A 47 3.63 -2.24 24.62
N THR A 48 4.87 -2.52 25.01
CA THR A 48 5.99 -1.57 24.88
C THR A 48 6.31 -1.28 23.41
N LYS A 49 6.25 -2.30 22.56
CA LYS A 49 6.44 -2.14 21.11
C LYS A 49 5.29 -1.36 20.47
N MET A 50 4.06 -1.66 20.86
CA MET A 50 2.90 -0.89 20.37
C MET A 50 3.03 0.60 20.69
N GLN A 51 3.49 0.95 21.90
CA GLN A 51 3.78 2.35 22.27
C GLN A 51 4.91 2.93 21.43
N THR A 52 6.03 2.22 21.29
CA THR A 52 7.19 2.67 20.49
C THR A 52 6.82 2.90 19.02
N LEU A 53 5.93 2.08 18.48
CA LEU A 53 5.43 2.18 17.10
C LEU A 53 4.35 3.27 16.94
N GLY A 54 3.91 3.90 18.02
CA GLY A 54 2.88 4.93 18.01
C GLY A 54 1.46 4.38 17.81
N MET A 55 1.25 3.08 18.00
CA MET A 55 -0.06 2.44 17.93
C MET A 55 -0.92 2.76 19.14
N VAL A 56 -0.31 2.89 20.31
CA VAL A 56 -0.98 3.19 21.58
C VAL A 56 -0.21 4.26 22.34
N SER A 57 -0.92 5.20 22.96
CA SER A 57 -0.33 6.22 23.83
C SER A 57 0.04 5.65 25.20
N SER A 58 0.74 6.45 26.03
CA SER A 58 1.03 6.12 27.44
C SER A 58 -0.24 5.85 28.25
N ASP A 59 -1.34 6.48 27.88
CA ASP A 59 -2.64 6.40 28.57
C ASP A 59 -3.49 5.23 28.04
N GLY A 60 -2.93 4.37 27.18
CA GLY A 60 -3.62 3.20 26.65
C GLY A 60 -4.60 3.51 25.51
N ILE A 61 -4.52 4.69 24.90
CA ILE A 61 -5.42 5.12 23.83
C ILE A 61 -4.83 4.78 22.46
N TYR A 62 -5.57 4.08 21.64
CA TYR A 62 -5.18 3.71 20.26
C TYR A 62 -5.21 4.89 19.31
N SER A 63 -4.20 4.98 18.48
CA SER A 63 -4.10 5.92 17.37
C SER A 63 -4.71 5.34 16.09
N ASN A 64 -4.86 6.16 15.04
CA ASN A 64 -5.35 5.68 13.75
C ASN A 64 -4.38 4.71 13.07
N VAL A 65 -3.05 4.77 13.32
CA VAL A 65 -2.16 3.72 12.79
C VAL A 65 -2.49 2.35 13.41
N ALA A 66 -2.90 2.29 14.68
CA ALA A 66 -3.40 1.06 15.27
C ALA A 66 -4.70 0.59 14.58
N LEU A 67 -5.65 1.51 14.35
CA LEU A 67 -6.88 1.19 13.62
C LEU A 67 -6.60 0.60 12.23
N LEU A 68 -5.68 1.19 11.48
CA LEU A 68 -5.29 0.69 10.14
C LEU A 68 -4.72 -0.74 10.18
N LEU A 69 -4.04 -1.11 11.26
CA LEU A 69 -3.42 -2.42 11.44
C LEU A 69 -4.32 -3.42 12.18
N SER A 70 -5.51 -3.01 12.62
CA SER A 70 -6.49 -3.85 13.32
C SER A 70 -7.48 -4.49 12.35
N GLU A 71 -8.19 -5.52 12.81
CA GLU A 71 -9.29 -6.14 12.08
C GLU A 71 -10.47 -5.17 11.84
N GLN A 72 -10.55 -4.09 12.63
CA GLN A 72 -11.57 -3.04 12.54
C GLN A 72 -11.22 -1.92 11.54
N CYS A 73 -10.16 -2.07 10.76
CA CYS A 73 -9.75 -1.09 9.75
C CYS A 73 -10.92 -0.78 8.79
N PRO A 74 -11.37 0.48 8.68
CA PRO A 74 -12.50 0.83 7.83
C PRO A 74 -12.11 1.02 6.35
N ASN A 75 -10.82 1.11 6.08
CA ASN A 75 -10.31 1.32 4.74
C ASN A 75 -10.19 -0.02 4.01
N THR A 76 -10.62 -0.05 2.75
CA THR A 76 -10.65 -1.28 1.96
C THR A 76 -9.90 -1.12 0.64
N ILE A 77 -9.59 -2.23 0.01
CA ILE A 77 -9.09 -2.29 -1.36
C ILE A 77 -10.11 -3.06 -2.20
N LYS A 78 -10.44 -2.56 -3.38
CA LYS A 78 -11.31 -3.23 -4.34
C LYS A 78 -10.50 -3.58 -5.57
N ALA A 79 -10.47 -4.86 -5.92
CA ALA A 79 -9.86 -5.32 -7.16
C ALA A 79 -10.91 -5.87 -8.10
N ALA A 80 -10.70 -5.63 -9.39
CA ALA A 80 -11.51 -6.19 -10.45
C ALA A 80 -10.63 -6.62 -11.62
N THR A 81 -10.99 -7.75 -12.24
CA THR A 81 -10.42 -8.22 -13.50
C THR A 81 -11.43 -8.00 -14.60
N PHE A 82 -10.99 -7.44 -15.71
CA PHE A 82 -11.80 -7.12 -16.87
C PHE A 82 -11.40 -7.97 -18.08
N ALA A 83 -12.38 -8.30 -18.94
CA ALA A 83 -12.11 -8.84 -20.25
C ALA A 83 -11.78 -7.68 -21.20
N GLY A 84 -10.65 -7.77 -21.88
CA GLY A 84 -10.17 -6.73 -22.79
C GLY A 84 -9.43 -5.59 -22.08
N VAL A 85 -9.44 -4.42 -22.72
CA VAL A 85 -8.62 -3.26 -22.32
C VAL A 85 -9.41 -2.14 -21.65
N ASP A 86 -10.69 -2.35 -21.39
CA ASP A 86 -11.59 -1.39 -20.75
C ASP A 86 -12.44 -2.02 -19.64
N GLN A 87 -13.27 -1.23 -18.98
CA GLN A 87 -14.10 -1.65 -17.84
C GLN A 87 -15.48 -2.18 -18.24
N SER A 88 -15.69 -2.56 -19.51
CA SER A 88 -17.02 -2.95 -20.02
C SER A 88 -17.49 -4.30 -19.49
N VAL A 89 -16.58 -5.26 -19.31
CA VAL A 89 -16.93 -6.63 -18.92
C VAL A 89 -16.10 -7.09 -17.73
N PHE A 90 -16.75 -7.26 -16.59
CA PHE A 90 -16.12 -7.84 -15.40
C PHE A 90 -15.98 -9.36 -15.55
N GLN A 91 -14.79 -9.88 -15.26
CA GLN A 91 -14.53 -11.31 -15.13
C GLN A 91 -14.55 -11.75 -13.65
N ASP A 92 -13.92 -10.96 -12.78
CA ASP A 92 -13.90 -11.18 -11.33
C ASP A 92 -13.84 -9.83 -10.60
N ARG A 93 -14.28 -9.83 -9.35
CA ARG A 93 -14.18 -8.67 -8.47
C ARG A 93 -14.13 -9.11 -7.02
N ARG A 94 -13.26 -8.47 -6.25
CA ARG A 94 -13.07 -8.73 -4.82
C ARG A 94 -12.94 -7.45 -4.03
N GLU A 95 -13.40 -7.47 -2.80
CA GLU A 95 -13.14 -6.45 -1.81
C GLU A 95 -12.32 -7.07 -0.67
N PHE A 96 -11.19 -6.43 -0.36
CA PHE A 96 -10.29 -6.82 0.71
C PHE A 96 -10.53 -5.89 1.89
N THR A 97 -10.80 -6.46 3.06
CA THR A 97 -11.21 -5.78 4.29
C THR A 97 -10.37 -6.24 5.48
N GLY A 98 -10.57 -5.65 6.65
CA GLY A 98 -9.79 -5.96 7.85
C GLY A 98 -8.44 -5.26 7.86
N SER A 99 -7.50 -5.76 8.65
CA SER A 99 -6.16 -5.19 8.80
C SER A 99 -5.46 -4.95 7.46
N LEU A 100 -4.70 -3.84 7.34
CA LEU A 100 -3.87 -3.60 6.16
C LEU A 100 -2.88 -4.74 5.89
N PHE A 101 -2.44 -5.46 6.91
CA PHE A 101 -1.61 -6.65 6.71
C PHE A 101 -2.37 -7.79 6.01
N GLN A 102 -3.63 -8.01 6.40
CA GLN A 102 -4.47 -9.01 5.74
C GLN A 102 -4.78 -8.59 4.30
N GLN A 103 -5.20 -7.34 4.10
CA GLN A 103 -5.48 -6.80 2.77
C GLN A 103 -4.26 -6.90 1.84
N MET A 104 -3.07 -6.61 2.37
CA MET A 104 -1.80 -6.71 1.64
C MET A 104 -1.53 -8.14 1.14
N GLU A 105 -1.64 -9.13 2.04
CA GLU A 105 -1.36 -10.53 1.68
C GLU A 105 -2.42 -11.07 0.70
N ASP A 106 -3.69 -10.78 0.95
CA ASP A 106 -4.79 -11.26 0.12
C ASP A 106 -4.76 -10.62 -1.28
N LEU A 107 -4.48 -9.32 -1.37
CA LEU A 107 -4.33 -8.65 -2.65
C LEU A 107 -3.10 -9.16 -3.41
N TYR A 108 -1.97 -9.37 -2.72
CA TYR A 108 -0.79 -9.91 -3.38
C TYR A 108 -1.06 -11.31 -3.96
N ALA A 109 -1.72 -12.17 -3.21
CA ALA A 109 -2.14 -13.48 -3.69
C ALA A 109 -3.12 -13.40 -4.87
N TYR A 110 -4.02 -12.42 -4.85
CA TYR A 110 -4.94 -12.17 -5.97
C TYR A 110 -4.20 -11.69 -7.22
N LEU A 111 -3.26 -10.77 -7.08
CA LEU A 111 -2.42 -10.30 -8.17
C LEU A 111 -1.55 -11.41 -8.76
N ASP A 112 -0.96 -12.25 -7.90
CA ASP A 112 -0.13 -13.38 -8.32
C ASP A 112 -0.93 -14.43 -9.11
N LEU A 113 -2.18 -14.68 -8.69
CA LEU A 113 -3.10 -15.58 -9.41
C LEU A 113 -3.39 -15.09 -10.84
N HIS A 114 -3.49 -13.78 -11.03
CA HIS A 114 -3.79 -13.16 -12.35
C HIS A 114 -2.53 -12.80 -13.15
N ASN A 115 -1.35 -12.92 -12.57
CA ASN A 115 -0.06 -12.72 -13.23
C ASN A 115 0.34 -14.01 -13.97
N GLN A 116 -0.10 -14.14 -15.21
CA GLN A 116 0.06 -15.37 -15.98
C GLN A 116 1.53 -15.62 -16.37
N THR A 117 1.85 -16.89 -16.60
CA THR A 117 3.19 -17.31 -17.06
C THR A 117 3.10 -17.74 -18.51
N LYS A 118 3.84 -17.06 -19.38
CA LYS A 118 4.01 -17.40 -20.78
C LYS A 118 5.27 -18.25 -20.95
N ALA A 119 5.10 -19.44 -21.53
CA ALA A 119 6.22 -20.29 -21.91
C ALA A 119 6.61 -20.03 -23.37
N THR A 120 7.90 -19.77 -23.61
CA THR A 120 8.50 -19.68 -24.94
C THR A 120 9.58 -20.73 -25.08
N PHE A 121 9.87 -21.16 -26.32
CA PHE A 121 10.90 -22.16 -26.60
C PHE A 121 11.90 -21.58 -27.59
N GLU A 122 13.17 -21.71 -27.25
CA GLU A 122 14.29 -21.41 -28.14
C GLU A 122 15.05 -22.72 -28.39
N GLY A 123 14.80 -23.35 -29.52
CA GLY A 123 15.26 -24.70 -29.79
C GLY A 123 14.65 -25.70 -28.79
N LEU A 124 15.49 -26.34 -28.00
CA LEU A 124 15.08 -27.29 -26.97
C LEU A 124 14.87 -26.68 -25.57
N TYR A 125 15.16 -25.39 -25.42
CA TYR A 125 15.14 -24.71 -24.13
C TYR A 125 13.84 -23.94 -23.93
N ARG A 126 13.17 -24.17 -22.79
CA ARG A 126 11.99 -23.43 -22.36
C ARG A 126 12.40 -22.22 -21.54
N THR A 127 11.78 -21.09 -21.83
CA THR A 127 11.87 -19.88 -21.01
C THR A 127 10.47 -19.50 -20.55
N ASP A 128 10.29 -19.34 -19.26
CA ASP A 128 9.04 -18.90 -18.64
C ASP A 128 9.15 -17.39 -18.30
N THR A 129 8.18 -16.62 -18.76
CA THR A 129 8.10 -15.19 -18.50
C THR A 129 6.74 -14.86 -17.90
N ARG A 130 6.73 -14.12 -16.78
CA ARG A 130 5.50 -13.60 -16.17
C ARG A 130 5.04 -12.38 -16.93
N ASP A 131 3.72 -12.13 -16.98
CA ASP A 131 3.16 -10.93 -17.61
C ASP A 131 3.63 -9.65 -16.93
N TYR A 132 3.80 -9.70 -15.59
CA TYR A 132 4.30 -8.58 -14.80
C TYR A 132 5.46 -9.03 -13.91
N PRO A 133 6.55 -8.24 -13.80
CA PRO A 133 7.62 -8.52 -12.86
C PRO A 133 7.12 -8.51 -11.41
N GLU A 134 7.39 -9.56 -10.65
CA GLU A 134 6.92 -9.73 -9.26
C GLU A 134 7.39 -8.59 -8.36
N ASP A 135 8.62 -8.12 -8.53
CA ASP A 135 9.18 -6.99 -7.79
C ASP A 135 8.39 -5.69 -8.06
N ALA A 136 7.95 -5.47 -9.31
CA ALA A 136 7.15 -4.30 -9.66
C ALA A 136 5.75 -4.37 -9.03
N LEU A 137 5.07 -5.51 -9.07
CA LEU A 137 3.77 -5.71 -8.43
C LEU A 137 3.86 -5.49 -6.92
N ARG A 138 4.87 -6.10 -6.28
CA ARG A 138 5.11 -5.97 -4.85
C ARG A 138 5.34 -4.51 -4.46
N GLU A 139 6.22 -3.82 -5.17
CA GLU A 139 6.58 -2.42 -4.88
C GLU A 139 5.37 -1.49 -5.08
N THR A 140 4.60 -1.67 -6.17
CA THR A 140 3.40 -0.87 -6.43
C THR A 140 2.33 -1.09 -5.36
N LEU A 141 2.13 -2.34 -4.91
CA LEU A 141 1.24 -2.65 -3.81
C LEU A 141 1.66 -1.93 -2.53
N MET A 142 2.94 -2.03 -2.13
CA MET A 142 3.45 -1.36 -0.93
C MET A 142 3.28 0.16 -1.01
N ASN A 143 3.59 0.76 -2.15
CA ASN A 143 3.43 2.19 -2.39
C ASN A 143 1.97 2.62 -2.28
N SER A 144 1.03 1.83 -2.81
CA SER A 144 -0.40 2.11 -2.72
C SER A 144 -0.93 2.13 -1.28
N LEU A 145 -0.31 1.36 -0.36
CA LEU A 145 -0.65 1.34 1.06
C LEU A 145 0.02 2.49 1.83
N VAL A 146 1.33 2.68 1.64
CA VAL A 146 2.12 3.61 2.46
C VAL A 146 1.85 5.07 2.09
N HIS A 147 1.57 5.36 0.82
CA HIS A 147 1.37 6.74 0.33
C HIS A 147 -0.10 7.16 0.23
N ARG A 148 -1.06 6.29 0.52
CA ARG A 148 -2.49 6.61 0.53
C ARG A 148 -2.82 7.68 1.56
N ASP A 149 -3.78 8.54 1.23
CA ASP A 149 -4.40 9.44 2.21
C ASP A 149 -5.57 8.73 2.93
N TYR A 150 -5.30 8.26 4.13
CA TYR A 150 -6.27 7.52 4.96
C TYR A 150 -7.32 8.42 5.62
N SER A 151 -7.22 9.74 5.50
CA SER A 151 -8.29 10.65 5.94
C SER A 151 -9.54 10.59 5.05
N PHE A 152 -9.45 9.93 3.89
CA PHE A 152 -10.57 9.64 3.00
C PHE A 152 -11.03 8.20 3.13
N SER A 153 -12.35 7.99 3.17
CA SER A 153 -12.95 6.66 3.29
C SER A 153 -13.08 5.89 1.96
N ALA A 154 -12.68 6.50 0.82
CA ALA A 154 -12.74 5.82 -0.48
C ALA A 154 -11.77 4.64 -0.54
N SER A 155 -12.15 3.54 -1.18
CA SER A 155 -11.29 2.36 -1.36
C SER A 155 -10.13 2.66 -2.32
N THR A 156 -8.99 1.99 -2.14
CA THR A 156 -7.99 1.85 -3.22
C THR A 156 -8.58 0.92 -4.29
N LEU A 157 -8.42 1.27 -5.55
CA LEU A 157 -8.90 0.47 -6.66
C LEU A 157 -7.72 -0.19 -7.38
N VAL A 158 -7.89 -1.47 -7.73
CA VAL A 158 -6.95 -2.23 -8.55
C VAL A 158 -7.73 -2.82 -9.72
N SER A 159 -7.36 -2.44 -10.92
CA SER A 159 -8.00 -2.90 -12.16
C SER A 159 -7.00 -3.71 -12.97
N ILE A 160 -7.32 -4.97 -13.24
CA ILE A 160 -6.51 -5.88 -14.04
C ILE A 160 -7.19 -6.01 -15.41
N TYR A 161 -6.49 -5.58 -16.45
CA TYR A 161 -6.88 -5.70 -17.85
C TYR A 161 -6.01 -6.74 -18.56
N GLU A 162 -6.31 -7.03 -19.82
CA GLU A 162 -5.50 -7.95 -20.63
C GLU A 162 -4.09 -7.40 -20.92
N ASP A 163 -3.92 -6.06 -20.93
CA ASP A 163 -2.70 -5.38 -21.31
C ASP A 163 -1.99 -4.66 -20.18
N ARG A 164 -2.63 -4.45 -19.00
CA ARG A 164 -2.07 -3.68 -17.87
C ARG A 164 -2.77 -3.94 -16.57
N ILE A 165 -2.11 -3.51 -15.48
CA ILE A 165 -2.71 -3.39 -14.15
C ILE A 165 -2.66 -1.92 -13.72
N GLU A 166 -3.79 -1.39 -13.28
CA GLU A 166 -3.91 -0.03 -12.75
C GLU A 166 -4.13 -0.05 -11.24
N PHE A 167 -3.36 0.76 -10.50
CA PHE A 167 -3.57 1.03 -9.09
C PHE A 167 -4.00 2.49 -8.91
N VAL A 168 -5.15 2.71 -8.32
CA VAL A 168 -5.68 4.04 -8.02
C VAL A 168 -5.84 4.19 -6.52
N SER A 169 -4.93 4.92 -5.91
CA SER A 169 -4.93 5.24 -4.49
C SER A 169 -5.33 6.68 -4.25
N VAL A 170 -6.06 6.93 -3.17
CA VAL A 170 -6.47 8.29 -2.80
C VAL A 170 -5.27 9.10 -2.28
N GLY A 171 -5.18 10.34 -2.73
CA GLY A 171 -4.14 11.29 -2.34
C GLY A 171 -3.17 11.57 -3.50
N GLY A 172 -3.09 12.84 -3.90
CA GLY A 172 -2.09 13.31 -4.88
C GLY A 172 -0.69 13.36 -4.27
N LEU A 173 0.28 13.81 -5.04
CA LEU A 173 1.63 14.05 -4.52
C LEU A 173 1.63 15.08 -3.40
N PRO A 174 2.52 14.97 -2.40
CA PRO A 174 2.69 16.00 -1.39
C PRO A 174 3.01 17.36 -2.01
N THR A 175 2.61 18.44 -1.34
CA THR A 175 2.84 19.80 -1.83
C THR A 175 4.34 20.05 -2.06
N GLY A 176 4.70 20.53 -3.25
CA GLY A 176 6.09 20.82 -3.63
C GLY A 176 6.88 19.64 -4.18
N ILE A 177 6.27 18.46 -4.30
CA ILE A 177 6.88 17.28 -4.92
C ILE A 177 6.30 17.09 -6.31
N THR A 178 7.19 16.89 -7.28
CA THR A 178 6.83 16.61 -8.67
C THR A 178 7.06 15.14 -9.02
N LEU A 179 6.55 14.69 -10.16
CA LEU A 179 6.81 13.35 -10.67
C LEU A 179 8.32 13.17 -10.98
N ASP A 180 8.97 14.21 -11.49
CA ASP A 180 10.41 14.16 -11.80
C ASP A 180 11.25 13.95 -10.53
N ASP A 181 10.87 14.59 -9.41
CA ASP A 181 11.52 14.38 -8.11
C ASP A 181 11.41 12.92 -7.66
N ILE A 182 10.22 12.31 -7.84
CA ILE A 182 10.01 10.90 -7.51
C ILE A 182 10.83 9.97 -8.41
N MET A 183 10.91 10.28 -9.71
CA MET A 183 11.71 9.52 -10.65
C MET A 183 13.23 9.60 -10.33
N LEU A 184 13.67 10.68 -9.69
CA LEU A 184 15.03 10.83 -9.15
C LEU A 184 15.24 10.11 -7.81
N GLY A 185 14.19 9.49 -7.25
CA GLY A 185 14.25 8.75 -5.99
C GLY A 185 13.90 9.58 -4.75
N LEU A 186 13.38 10.81 -4.92
CA LEU A 186 12.86 11.57 -3.78
C LEU A 186 11.57 10.91 -3.28
N SER A 187 11.54 10.58 -2.00
CA SER A 187 10.37 9.97 -1.36
C SER A 187 9.93 10.79 -0.16
N VAL A 188 8.70 11.29 -0.21
CA VAL A 188 8.04 11.92 0.93
C VAL A 188 6.89 11.04 1.37
N CYS A 189 7.03 10.45 2.55
CA CYS A 189 6.05 9.52 3.07
C CYS A 189 4.88 10.25 3.73
N ARG A 190 3.66 9.96 3.29
CA ARG A 190 2.44 10.52 3.87
C ARG A 190 2.12 9.91 5.24
N ASN A 191 2.44 8.64 5.43
CA ASN A 191 2.17 7.87 6.64
C ASN A 191 3.49 7.34 7.25
N PRO A 192 4.31 8.20 7.87
CA PRO A 192 5.64 7.82 8.35
C PRO A 192 5.61 6.77 9.47
N LYS A 193 4.56 6.71 10.31
CA LYS A 193 4.42 5.65 11.32
C LYS A 193 4.13 4.30 10.70
N LEU A 194 3.18 4.25 9.75
CA LEU A 194 2.88 3.04 8.98
C LEU A 194 4.11 2.56 8.21
N ALA A 195 4.83 3.48 7.54
CA ALA A 195 6.06 3.17 6.83
C ALA A 195 7.15 2.62 7.78
N ALA A 196 7.32 3.21 8.96
CA ALA A 196 8.28 2.72 9.96
C ALA A 196 7.95 1.29 10.44
N ILE A 197 6.68 0.95 10.59
CA ILE A 197 6.22 -0.41 10.92
C ILE A 197 6.55 -1.37 9.77
N PHE A 198 6.20 -1.01 8.54
CA PHE A 198 6.47 -1.82 7.35
C PHE A 198 7.98 -2.02 7.13
N TYR A 199 8.78 -0.99 7.34
CA TYR A 199 10.24 -1.08 7.28
C TYR A 199 10.81 -2.04 8.33
N ARG A 200 10.34 -1.94 9.58
CA ARG A 200 10.76 -2.85 10.67
C ARG A 200 10.43 -4.31 10.37
N LEU A 201 9.32 -4.55 9.70
CA LEU A 201 8.91 -5.88 9.25
C LEU A 201 9.59 -6.29 7.93
N GLN A 202 10.50 -5.48 7.39
CA GLN A 202 11.19 -5.73 6.12
C GLN A 202 10.22 -5.88 4.93
N LEU A 203 9.09 -5.19 4.98
CA LEU A 203 8.11 -5.15 3.90
C LEU A 203 8.44 -4.07 2.87
N ILE A 204 9.09 -2.99 3.29
CA ILE A 204 9.55 -1.89 2.42
C ILE A 204 11.00 -1.53 2.70
N GLU A 205 11.60 -0.78 1.79
CA GLU A 205 12.88 -0.10 1.97
C GLU A 205 12.66 1.41 2.18
N ALA A 206 13.59 2.08 2.89
CA ALA A 206 13.42 3.48 3.30
C ALA A 206 14.28 4.47 2.49
N TYR A 207 14.71 4.13 1.27
CA TYR A 207 15.73 4.89 0.54
C TYR A 207 15.23 5.52 -0.78
N GLY A 208 13.92 5.67 -0.98
CA GLY A 208 13.36 6.24 -2.21
C GLY A 208 13.60 5.40 -3.47
N THR A 209 13.92 4.11 -3.31
CA THR A 209 14.27 3.20 -4.41
C THR A 209 13.06 2.59 -5.13
N GLY A 210 11.82 2.88 -4.69
CA GLY A 210 10.61 2.23 -5.17
C GLY A 210 10.37 2.40 -6.67
N MET A 211 10.21 3.63 -7.14
CA MET A 211 10.00 3.89 -8.58
C MET A 211 11.17 3.43 -9.45
N PRO A 212 12.44 3.74 -9.11
CA PRO A 212 13.59 3.17 -9.83
C PRO A 212 13.60 1.64 -9.90
N LYS A 213 13.14 0.93 -8.84
CA LYS A 213 13.03 -0.53 -8.85
C LYS A 213 11.97 -1.02 -9.83
N ILE A 214 10.78 -0.40 -9.84
CA ILE A 214 9.72 -0.74 -10.79
C ILE A 214 10.26 -0.58 -12.22
N MET A 215 10.84 0.56 -12.56
CA MET A 215 11.42 0.81 -13.88
C MET A 215 12.51 -0.21 -14.24
N LYS A 216 13.38 -0.53 -13.29
CA LYS A 216 14.43 -1.53 -13.49
C LYS A 216 13.88 -2.94 -13.71
N ALA A 217 12.79 -3.31 -13.01
CA ALA A 217 12.15 -4.60 -13.15
C ALA A 217 11.58 -4.82 -14.56
N TYR A 218 11.15 -3.75 -15.23
CA TYR A 218 10.69 -3.81 -16.62
C TYR A 218 11.83 -3.68 -17.65
N ALA A 219 13.01 -3.19 -17.25
CA ALA A 219 14.13 -3.00 -18.17
C ALA A 219 14.57 -4.35 -18.80
N GLY A 220 14.54 -4.43 -20.12
CA GLY A 220 14.97 -5.61 -20.87
C GLY A 220 13.94 -6.75 -20.95
N THR A 221 12.74 -6.57 -20.40
CA THR A 221 11.66 -7.59 -20.49
C THR A 221 10.85 -7.49 -21.79
N GLY A 222 10.89 -6.35 -22.48
CA GLY A 222 10.01 -6.04 -23.61
C GLY A 222 8.56 -5.74 -23.19
N LEU A 223 8.31 -5.58 -21.90
CA LEU A 223 7.05 -5.12 -21.28
C LEU A 223 7.13 -3.61 -21.04
N GLU A 224 5.98 -2.91 -21.07
CA GLU A 224 5.87 -1.47 -20.80
C GLU A 224 5.10 -1.21 -19.50
#